data_9c1313f61117e9128aef899569a65e72
#
_entry.id   9c1313f61117e9128aef899569a65e72
#
_cell.length_a   1.000
_cell.length_b   1.000
_cell.length_c   1.000
_cell.angle_alpha   90.00
_cell.angle_beta   90.00
_cell.angle_gamma   90.00
#
_symmetry.space_group_name_H-M   'P 1'
#
loop_
_entity.id
_entity.type
_entity.pdbx_description
1 polymer ?
#
loop_
_entity_poly.entity_id
_entity_poly.type
_entity_poly.pdbx_seq_one_letter_code
_entity_poly.pdbx_strand_id
1 'polypeptide(L)'
;LLLIIAIAIVLRWLLRKGVNLVVSAMLRTAKKRDEVMGLGRMLPKTSERQTQRTKTVGGLLSNLGVAIILTVAILAGFSTIGVKIGPILASAGIVGVALAFGAQSLVKDFLSGLFIIIEDQYGVGDTVNIDELGGVVEEVGLRTTRIRDFNGVAWYLRNGEILKVGNISQGWATSFTDISVHADEDPDEVTRVLNMVLDELAEAYPDSILEQPKVLGVGDITGGTMTFQVWTKCVAGTQFEVIRAMRQMAKTAFAEARIRGAF
;
A
#
# COMPACT_ATOMS: atom_id res chain seq x y z
N LEU A 1 18.98 11.09 47.21
CA LEU A 1 17.86 10.15 47.23
C LEU A 1 16.52 10.86 47.10
N LEU A 2 16.23 11.90 47.92
CA LEU A 2 14.98 12.69 47.82
C LEU A 2 14.77 13.31 46.43
N LEU A 3 15.82 13.82 45.81
CA LEU A 3 15.78 14.39 44.46
C LEU A 3 15.37 13.34 43.41
N ILE A 4 15.93 12.10 43.49
CA ILE A 4 15.61 11.01 42.57
C ILE A 4 14.13 10.63 42.71
N ILE A 5 13.63 10.52 43.92
CA ILE A 5 12.22 10.23 44.20
C ILE A 5 11.33 11.33 43.63
N ALA A 6 11.67 12.61 43.87
CA ALA A 6 10.90 13.74 43.32
C ALA A 6 10.87 13.73 41.78
N ILE A 7 12.00 13.49 41.12
CA ILE A 7 12.09 13.39 39.66
C ILE A 7 11.23 12.21 39.17
N ALA A 8 11.31 11.04 39.80
CA ALA A 8 10.51 9.88 39.42
C ALA A 8 8.99 10.14 39.52
N ILE A 9 8.56 10.82 40.59
CA ILE A 9 7.15 11.21 40.76
C ILE A 9 6.70 12.18 39.65
N VAL A 10 7.51 13.19 39.34
CA VAL A 10 7.20 14.18 38.29
C VAL A 10 7.15 13.49 36.91
N LEU A 11 8.13 12.64 36.59
CA LEU A 11 8.14 11.90 35.32
C LEU A 11 6.93 10.98 35.19
N ARG A 12 6.57 10.24 36.25
CA ARG A 12 5.37 9.41 36.29
C ARG A 12 4.10 10.21 36.06
N TRP A 13 3.99 11.41 36.71
CA TRP A 13 2.83 12.29 36.54
C TRP A 13 2.75 12.83 35.10
N LEU A 14 3.87 13.31 34.55
CA LEU A 14 3.95 13.80 33.15
C LEU A 14 3.58 12.69 32.16
N LEU A 15 4.12 11.50 32.31
CA LEU A 15 3.82 10.36 31.46
C LEU A 15 2.33 10.01 31.48
N ARG A 16 1.73 9.88 32.66
CA ARG A 16 0.30 9.60 32.79
C ARG A 16 -0.57 10.71 32.18
N LYS A 17 -0.22 11.96 32.40
CA LYS A 17 -0.92 13.11 31.82
C LYS A 17 -0.79 13.10 30.30
N GLY A 18 0.38 12.83 29.76
CA GLY A 18 0.63 12.73 28.31
C GLY A 18 -0.17 11.62 27.66
N VAL A 19 -0.11 10.40 28.22
CA VAL A 19 -0.90 9.27 27.72
C VAL A 19 -2.39 9.57 27.75
N ASN A 20 -2.91 10.14 28.84
CA ASN A 20 -4.33 10.49 28.95
C ASN A 20 -4.74 11.57 27.94
N LEU A 21 -3.89 12.56 27.65
CA LEU A 21 -4.14 13.56 26.62
C LEU A 21 -4.23 12.93 25.23
N VAL A 22 -3.28 12.05 24.87
CA VAL A 22 -3.28 11.36 23.58
C VAL A 22 -4.50 10.47 23.44
N VAL A 23 -4.80 9.65 24.44
CA VAL A 23 -5.99 8.78 24.45
C VAL A 23 -7.28 9.59 24.32
N SER A 24 -7.40 10.69 25.05
CA SER A 24 -8.58 11.54 25.00
C SER A 24 -8.71 12.28 23.65
N ALA A 25 -7.61 12.70 23.03
CA ALA A 25 -7.61 13.29 21.71
C ALA A 25 -8.06 12.29 20.63
N MET A 26 -7.52 11.06 20.66
CA MET A 26 -7.94 9.99 19.75
C MET A 26 -9.44 9.67 19.86
N LEU A 27 -9.97 9.60 21.09
CA LEU A 27 -11.37 9.33 21.33
C LEU A 27 -12.29 10.48 20.86
N ARG A 28 -11.87 11.72 21.01
CA ARG A 28 -12.60 12.89 20.50
C ARG A 28 -12.67 12.94 18.99
N THR A 29 -11.56 12.62 18.32
CA THR A 29 -11.48 12.59 16.85
C THR A 29 -12.35 11.47 16.28
N ALA A 30 -12.32 10.28 16.88
CA ALA A 30 -13.17 9.16 16.48
C ALA A 30 -14.67 9.53 16.60
N LYS A 31 -15.10 10.12 17.73
CA LYS A 31 -16.47 10.53 17.96
C LYS A 31 -16.95 11.59 16.95
N LYS A 32 -16.10 12.57 16.63
CA LYS A 32 -16.42 13.63 15.65
C LYS A 32 -16.57 13.05 14.22
N ARG A 33 -15.78 12.03 13.87
CA ARG A 33 -15.87 11.35 12.57
C ARG A 33 -17.18 10.57 12.44
N ASP A 34 -17.61 9.88 13.49
CA ASP A 34 -18.87 9.13 13.52
C ASP A 34 -20.09 10.07 13.41
N GLU A 35 -20.04 11.26 14.02
CA GLU A 35 -21.08 12.28 13.91
C GLU A 35 -21.20 12.87 12.50
N VAL A 36 -20.06 13.14 11.84
CA VAL A 36 -20.02 13.73 10.48
C VAL A 36 -20.51 12.75 9.41
N MET A 37 -20.24 11.45 9.56
CA MET A 37 -20.66 10.44 8.59
C MET A 37 -22.11 9.97 8.74
N GLY A 38 -22.86 10.42 9.73
CA GLY A 38 -24.25 10.00 9.98
C GLY A 38 -24.41 8.50 10.32
N LEU A 39 -23.32 7.77 10.46
CA LEU A 39 -23.24 6.32 10.69
C LEU A 39 -23.49 5.92 12.14
N GLY A 40 -23.55 6.87 13.05
CA GLY A 40 -23.69 6.65 14.49
C GLY A 40 -24.98 5.93 14.91
N ARG A 41 -25.97 5.83 14.03
CA ARG A 41 -27.22 5.10 14.29
C ARG A 41 -27.25 3.65 13.81
N MET A 42 -26.35 3.25 12.88
CA MET A 42 -26.39 1.91 12.27
C MET A 42 -25.35 0.91 12.79
N LEU A 43 -24.23 1.35 13.41
CA LEU A 43 -23.16 0.46 13.87
C LEU A 43 -22.60 0.80 15.27
N PRO A 44 -23.39 0.67 16.35
CA PRO A 44 -22.94 1.03 17.71
C PRO A 44 -21.78 0.17 18.23
N LYS A 45 -21.62 -1.08 17.76
CA LYS A 45 -20.59 -2.01 18.24
C LYS A 45 -19.15 -1.69 17.80
N THR A 46 -18.96 -0.94 16.70
CA THR A 46 -17.62 -0.64 16.18
C THR A 46 -16.93 0.47 16.99
N SER A 47 -17.68 1.48 17.40
CA SER A 47 -17.21 2.61 18.22
C SER A 47 -16.80 2.17 19.63
N GLU A 48 -17.57 1.28 20.26
CA GLU A 48 -17.25 0.74 21.60
C GLU A 48 -15.96 -0.10 21.59
N ARG A 49 -15.79 -0.96 20.61
CA ARG A 49 -14.57 -1.77 20.45
C ARG A 49 -13.32 -0.92 20.21
N GLN A 50 -13.42 0.14 19.41
CA GLN A 50 -12.30 1.07 19.20
C GLN A 50 -11.95 1.81 20.49
N THR A 51 -12.95 2.31 21.21
CA THR A 51 -12.76 3.00 22.50
C THR A 51 -12.08 2.09 23.52
N GLN A 52 -12.52 0.85 23.63
CA GLN A 52 -11.96 -0.12 24.56
C GLN A 52 -10.50 -0.48 24.19
N ARG A 53 -10.19 -0.70 22.91
CA ARG A 53 -8.83 -0.94 22.42
C ARG A 53 -7.90 0.23 22.71
N THR A 54 -8.32 1.46 22.44
CA THR A 54 -7.50 2.67 22.68
C THR A 54 -7.20 2.84 24.18
N LYS A 55 -8.17 2.59 25.07
CA LYS A 55 -7.96 2.63 26.52
C LYS A 55 -7.00 1.53 27.00
N THR A 56 -7.14 0.32 26.49
CA THR A 56 -6.28 -0.81 26.84
C THR A 56 -4.83 -0.56 26.42
N VAL A 57 -4.64 -0.12 25.17
CA VAL A 57 -3.27 0.20 24.66
C VAL A 57 -2.65 1.36 25.44
N GLY A 58 -3.42 2.43 25.71
CA GLY A 58 -2.95 3.54 26.54
C GLY A 58 -2.56 3.11 27.95
N GLY A 59 -3.36 2.22 28.57
CA GLY A 59 -3.07 1.65 29.87
C GLY A 59 -1.78 0.81 29.87
N LEU A 60 -1.60 -0.05 28.86
CA LEU A 60 -0.38 -0.87 28.72
C LEU A 60 0.87 0.01 28.55
N LEU A 61 0.82 1.03 27.65
CA LEU A 61 1.95 1.96 27.46
C LEU A 61 2.26 2.74 28.74
N SER A 62 1.24 3.22 29.44
CA SER A 62 1.42 3.91 30.71
C SER A 62 2.08 3.03 31.76
N ASN A 63 1.63 1.77 31.91
CA ASN A 63 2.18 0.83 32.89
C ASN A 63 3.63 0.46 32.56
N LEU A 64 3.92 0.20 31.27
CA LEU A 64 5.28 -0.06 30.81
C LEU A 64 6.21 1.13 31.08
N GLY A 65 5.79 2.35 30.74
CA GLY A 65 6.57 3.55 30.98
C GLY A 65 6.79 3.80 32.49
N VAL A 66 5.77 3.58 33.33
CA VAL A 66 5.92 3.65 34.80
C VAL A 66 6.90 2.60 35.32
N ALA A 67 6.84 1.35 34.81
CA ALA A 67 7.78 0.30 35.22
C ALA A 67 9.23 0.69 34.87
N ILE A 68 9.47 1.25 33.68
CA ILE A 68 10.81 1.74 33.29
C ILE A 68 11.28 2.86 34.22
N ILE A 69 10.44 3.87 34.48
CA ILE A 69 10.79 5.00 35.38
C ILE A 69 11.14 4.50 36.77
N LEU A 70 10.35 3.57 37.32
CA LEU A 70 10.61 2.98 38.63
C LEU A 70 11.92 2.17 38.69
N THR A 71 12.19 1.34 37.64
CA THR A 71 13.44 0.58 37.54
C THR A 71 14.64 1.52 37.52
N VAL A 72 14.61 2.57 36.69
CA VAL A 72 15.70 3.57 36.64
C VAL A 72 15.86 4.29 37.98
N ALA A 73 14.77 4.71 38.63
CA ALA A 73 14.79 5.39 39.91
C ALA A 73 15.38 4.47 41.01
N ILE A 74 15.04 3.19 41.05
CA ILE A 74 15.57 2.22 42.01
C ILE A 74 17.08 2.02 41.79
N LEU A 75 17.51 1.84 40.53
CA LEU A 75 18.94 1.70 40.20
C LEU A 75 19.73 2.94 40.57
N ALA A 76 19.21 4.13 40.27
CA ALA A 76 19.82 5.40 40.67
C ALA A 76 19.90 5.53 42.20
N GLY A 77 18.87 5.08 42.94
CA GLY A 77 18.85 5.03 44.38
C GLY A 77 19.96 4.11 44.93
N PHE A 78 20.10 2.92 44.40
CA PHE A 78 21.18 1.97 44.79
C PHE A 78 22.58 2.56 44.54
N SER A 79 22.75 3.25 43.40
CA SER A 79 24.02 3.92 43.11
C SER A 79 24.39 4.99 44.15
N THR A 80 23.41 5.76 44.66
CA THR A 80 23.66 6.84 45.66
C THR A 80 24.04 6.31 47.04
N ILE A 81 23.68 5.08 47.35
CA ILE A 81 24.06 4.41 48.62
C ILE A 81 25.30 3.53 48.49
N GLY A 82 26.02 3.60 47.34
CA GLY A 82 27.28 2.95 47.10
C GLY A 82 27.19 1.49 46.64
N VAL A 83 26.01 0.99 46.28
CA VAL A 83 25.84 -0.34 45.66
C VAL A 83 26.44 -0.37 44.26
N LYS A 84 27.28 -1.36 43.97
CA LYS A 84 27.86 -1.56 42.64
C LYS A 84 26.78 -2.02 41.65
N ILE A 85 26.22 -1.08 40.86
CA ILE A 85 25.16 -1.36 39.86
C ILE A 85 25.68 -1.90 38.52
N GLY A 86 27.03 -1.95 38.33
CA GLY A 86 27.65 -2.42 37.07
C GLY A 86 27.15 -3.78 36.59
N PRO A 87 27.13 -4.84 37.41
CA PRO A 87 26.62 -6.16 37.01
C PRO A 87 25.13 -6.13 36.62
N ILE A 88 24.32 -5.30 37.30
CA ILE A 88 22.89 -5.15 36.99
C ILE A 88 22.71 -4.45 35.62
N LEU A 89 23.48 -3.40 35.36
CA LEU A 89 23.46 -2.70 34.06
C LEU A 89 23.94 -3.62 32.93
N ALA A 90 24.98 -4.44 33.17
CA ALA A 90 25.43 -5.40 32.17
C ALA A 90 24.32 -6.41 31.82
N SER A 91 23.66 -6.98 32.83
CA SER A 91 22.54 -7.91 32.64
C SER A 91 21.35 -7.25 31.94
N ALA A 92 21.00 -6.01 32.33
CA ALA A 92 19.96 -5.23 31.70
C ALA A 92 20.29 -4.90 30.23
N GLY A 93 21.57 -4.68 29.91
CA GLY A 93 22.06 -4.49 28.55
C GLY A 93 21.80 -5.72 27.66
N ILE A 94 22.11 -6.94 28.16
CA ILE A 94 21.84 -8.19 27.45
C ILE A 94 20.33 -8.35 27.17
N VAL A 95 19.50 -8.11 28.21
CA VAL A 95 18.03 -8.15 28.05
C VAL A 95 17.55 -7.10 27.05
N GLY A 96 18.13 -5.87 27.08
CA GLY A 96 17.83 -4.82 26.12
C GLY A 96 18.12 -5.21 24.68
N VAL A 97 19.28 -5.84 24.44
CA VAL A 97 19.64 -6.35 23.11
C VAL A 97 18.66 -7.43 22.65
N ALA A 98 18.31 -8.38 23.52
CA ALA A 98 17.33 -9.42 23.19
C ALA A 98 15.94 -8.83 22.83
N LEU A 99 15.49 -7.83 23.58
CA LEU A 99 14.25 -7.10 23.28
C LEU A 99 14.33 -6.32 21.98
N ALA A 100 15.48 -5.70 21.65
CA ALA A 100 15.70 -4.97 20.42
C ALA A 100 15.61 -5.92 19.20
N PHE A 101 16.22 -7.10 19.24
CA PHE A 101 16.06 -8.12 18.21
C PHE A 101 14.61 -8.61 18.10
N GLY A 102 13.92 -8.80 19.23
CA GLY A 102 12.49 -9.16 19.23
C GLY A 102 11.57 -8.11 18.62
N ALA A 103 11.94 -6.81 18.69
CA ALA A 103 11.17 -5.68 18.14
C ALA A 103 11.64 -5.24 16.75
N GLN A 104 12.67 -5.84 16.17
CA GLN A 104 13.29 -5.41 14.91
C GLN A 104 12.29 -5.31 13.77
N SER A 105 11.39 -6.28 13.60
CA SER A 105 10.37 -6.26 12.55
C SER A 105 9.39 -5.10 12.72
N LEU A 106 9.03 -4.75 13.95
CA LEU A 106 8.15 -3.63 14.23
C LEU A 106 8.78 -2.29 13.81
N VAL A 107 10.07 -2.11 14.13
CA VAL A 107 10.82 -0.92 13.72
C VAL A 107 10.95 -0.85 12.19
N LYS A 108 11.24 -1.99 11.54
CA LYS A 108 11.30 -2.09 10.08
C LYS A 108 9.96 -1.71 9.44
N ASP A 109 8.84 -2.28 9.93
CA ASP A 109 7.50 -1.96 9.41
C ASP A 109 7.20 -0.46 9.49
N PHE A 110 7.54 0.16 10.63
CA PHE A 110 7.26 1.56 10.89
C PHE A 110 8.09 2.49 10.00
N LEU A 111 9.38 2.24 9.86
CA LEU A 111 10.27 3.01 9.00
C LEU A 111 9.88 2.86 7.53
N SER A 112 9.59 1.63 7.07
CA SER A 112 9.11 1.39 5.72
C SER A 112 7.82 2.15 5.43
N GLY A 113 6.84 2.12 6.33
CA GLY A 113 5.60 2.88 6.16
C GLY A 113 5.81 4.40 6.10
N LEU A 114 6.76 4.91 6.89
CA LEU A 114 7.14 6.32 6.85
C LEU A 114 7.73 6.70 5.49
N PHE A 115 8.66 5.89 4.95
CA PHE A 115 9.28 6.15 3.65
C PHE A 115 8.27 5.98 2.50
N ILE A 116 7.38 5.00 2.52
CA ILE A 116 6.29 4.86 1.54
C ILE A 116 5.49 6.16 1.41
N ILE A 117 5.17 6.79 2.57
CA ILE A 117 4.38 8.04 2.60
C ILE A 117 5.23 9.24 2.16
N ILE A 118 6.49 9.36 2.62
CA ILE A 118 7.35 10.51 2.31
C ILE A 118 7.76 10.52 0.83
N GLU A 119 8.05 9.34 0.28
CA GLU A 119 8.49 9.17 -1.12
C GLU A 119 7.31 9.10 -2.10
N ASP A 120 6.07 9.10 -1.60
CA ASP A 120 4.85 8.99 -2.40
C ASP A 120 4.88 7.79 -3.36
N GLN A 121 5.35 6.63 -2.84
CA GLN A 121 5.47 5.43 -3.67
C GLN A 121 4.10 4.95 -4.15
N TYR A 122 3.08 5.06 -3.31
CA TYR A 122 1.65 4.87 -3.63
C TYR A 122 0.76 5.52 -2.57
N GLY A 123 -0.44 5.89 -2.97
CA GLY A 123 -1.46 6.51 -2.13
C GLY A 123 -2.78 5.73 -2.10
N VAL A 124 -3.72 6.23 -1.29
CA VAL A 124 -5.09 5.68 -1.23
C VAL A 124 -5.79 5.93 -2.57
N GLY A 125 -6.32 4.87 -3.16
CA GLY A 125 -6.97 4.88 -4.48
C GLY A 125 -6.07 4.37 -5.61
N ASP A 126 -4.75 4.27 -5.42
CA ASP A 126 -3.85 3.72 -6.42
C ASP A 126 -4.08 2.23 -6.63
N THR A 127 -3.96 1.79 -7.85
CA THR A 127 -3.87 0.37 -8.20
C THR A 127 -2.41 -0.04 -8.19
N VAL A 128 -2.08 -1.03 -7.38
CA VAL A 128 -0.70 -1.48 -7.18
C VAL A 128 -0.58 -2.98 -7.34
N ASN A 129 0.62 -3.42 -7.73
CA ASN A 129 1.05 -4.80 -7.67
C ASN A 129 2.16 -4.93 -6.62
N ILE A 130 1.92 -5.74 -5.60
CA ILE A 130 2.89 -6.07 -4.55
C ILE A 130 3.07 -7.59 -4.58
N ASP A 131 4.25 -8.03 -5.01
CA ASP A 131 4.53 -9.44 -5.31
C ASP A 131 3.49 -10.03 -6.31
N GLU A 132 2.69 -11.03 -5.89
CA GLU A 132 1.64 -11.65 -6.70
C GLU A 132 0.25 -11.02 -6.46
N LEU A 133 0.15 -10.04 -5.58
CA LEU A 133 -1.11 -9.40 -5.18
C LEU A 133 -1.32 -8.11 -5.95
N GLY A 134 -2.32 -8.09 -6.84
CA GLY A 134 -2.81 -6.87 -7.50
C GLY A 134 -4.09 -6.36 -6.84
N GLY A 135 -4.20 -5.04 -6.65
CA GLY A 135 -5.40 -4.46 -6.09
C GLY A 135 -5.33 -2.95 -5.87
N VAL A 136 -6.40 -2.40 -5.30
CA VAL A 136 -6.53 -0.97 -5.00
C VAL A 136 -6.16 -0.72 -3.54
N VAL A 137 -5.32 0.28 -3.29
CA VAL A 137 -4.92 0.71 -1.96
C VAL A 137 -6.09 1.39 -1.26
N GLU A 138 -6.55 0.84 -0.14
CA GLU A 138 -7.62 1.43 0.68
C GLU A 138 -7.08 2.29 1.83
N GLU A 139 -5.91 1.93 2.36
CA GLU A 139 -5.31 2.62 3.50
C GLU A 139 -3.80 2.41 3.53
N VAL A 140 -3.06 3.47 3.74
CA VAL A 140 -1.61 3.44 4.00
C VAL A 140 -1.39 3.87 5.44
N GLY A 141 -1.12 2.90 6.31
CA GLY A 141 -0.78 3.12 7.70
C GLY A 141 0.73 3.11 7.93
N LEU A 142 1.17 3.52 9.13
CA LEU A 142 2.60 3.51 9.47
C LEU A 142 3.20 2.09 9.53
N ARG A 143 2.42 1.09 9.91
CA ARG A 143 2.90 -0.29 10.03
C ARG A 143 2.37 -1.22 8.95
N THR A 144 1.17 -0.98 8.48
CA THR A 144 0.48 -1.85 7.52
C THR A 144 -0.19 -1.04 6.44
N THR A 145 -0.13 -1.54 5.21
CA THR A 145 -0.94 -1.10 4.08
C THR A 145 -2.10 -2.05 3.88
N ARG A 146 -3.30 -1.52 3.61
CA ARG A 146 -4.49 -2.31 3.28
C ARG A 146 -4.80 -2.15 1.80
N ILE A 147 -4.90 -3.29 1.11
CA ILE A 147 -5.22 -3.38 -0.31
C ILE A 147 -6.46 -4.24 -0.46
N ARG A 148 -7.33 -3.86 -1.38
CA ARG A 148 -8.46 -4.67 -1.83
C ARG A 148 -8.15 -5.25 -3.20
N ASP A 149 -8.12 -6.57 -3.31
CA ASP A 149 -7.93 -7.22 -4.60
C ASP A 149 -9.20 -7.12 -5.49
N PHE A 150 -9.05 -7.53 -6.74
CA PHE A 150 -10.14 -7.49 -7.72
C PHE A 150 -11.27 -8.49 -7.42
N ASN A 151 -11.07 -9.43 -6.48
CA ASN A 151 -12.10 -10.35 -5.98
C ASN A 151 -12.83 -9.77 -4.75
N GLY A 152 -12.43 -8.57 -4.27
CA GLY A 152 -13.04 -7.90 -3.13
C GLY A 152 -12.44 -8.30 -1.78
N VAL A 153 -11.37 -9.11 -1.73
CA VAL A 153 -10.70 -9.49 -0.49
C VAL A 153 -9.81 -8.36 0.00
N ALA A 154 -9.92 -7.98 1.27
CA ALA A 154 -9.07 -6.98 1.90
C ALA A 154 -7.82 -7.64 2.50
N TRP A 155 -6.66 -7.28 1.99
CA TRP A 155 -5.35 -7.75 2.42
C TRP A 155 -4.67 -6.73 3.31
N TYR A 156 -4.04 -7.19 4.38
CA TYR A 156 -3.27 -6.37 5.31
C TYR A 156 -1.80 -6.77 5.19
N LEU A 157 -1.02 -5.94 4.54
CA LEU A 157 0.40 -6.17 4.31
C LEU A 157 1.22 -5.41 5.35
N ARG A 158 2.25 -6.04 5.92
CA ARG A 158 3.21 -5.34 6.78
C ARG A 158 4.17 -4.55 5.90
N ASN A 159 4.30 -3.24 6.16
CA ASN A 159 5.11 -2.36 5.31
C ASN A 159 6.57 -2.82 5.20
N GLY A 160 7.13 -3.38 6.27
CA GLY A 160 8.49 -3.91 6.26
C GLY A 160 8.70 -5.18 5.43
N GLU A 161 7.63 -5.82 4.96
CA GLU A 161 7.68 -7.00 4.07
C GLU A 161 7.50 -6.61 2.60
N ILE A 162 7.06 -5.38 2.32
CA ILE A 162 6.93 -4.87 0.95
C ILE A 162 8.33 -4.50 0.46
N LEU A 163 8.93 -5.37 -0.36
CA LEU A 163 10.27 -5.18 -0.91
C LEU A 163 10.25 -4.48 -2.27
N LYS A 164 9.17 -4.67 -3.01
CA LYS A 164 8.93 -4.05 -4.31
C LYS A 164 7.45 -3.77 -4.47
N VAL A 165 7.13 -2.67 -5.11
CA VAL A 165 5.78 -2.28 -5.48
C VAL A 165 5.78 -1.78 -6.92
N GLY A 166 4.81 -2.22 -7.72
CA GLY A 166 4.51 -1.65 -9.02
C GLY A 166 3.26 -0.78 -8.90
N ASN A 167 3.38 0.52 -9.08
CA ASN A 167 2.23 1.42 -9.12
C ASN A 167 1.73 1.55 -10.56
N ILE A 168 0.49 1.10 -10.82
CA ILE A 168 -0.14 1.11 -12.14
C ILE A 168 -0.91 2.42 -12.38
N SER A 169 -1.11 3.21 -11.33
CA SER A 169 -1.88 4.46 -11.37
C SER A 169 -1.01 5.71 -11.54
N GLN A 170 0.33 5.58 -11.47
CA GLN A 170 1.23 6.72 -11.59
C GLN A 170 1.87 6.83 -12.98
N GLY A 171 1.93 8.06 -13.51
CA GLY A 171 2.63 8.40 -14.73
C GLY A 171 1.94 7.86 -15.98
N TRP A 172 2.54 6.88 -16.63
CA TRP A 172 2.05 6.28 -17.88
C TRP A 172 2.15 4.76 -17.82
N ALA A 173 1.32 4.11 -18.63
CA ALA A 173 1.34 2.67 -18.81
C ALA A 173 1.54 2.31 -20.28
N THR A 174 2.33 1.27 -20.54
CA THR A 174 2.41 0.66 -21.87
C THR A 174 1.66 -0.66 -21.88
N SER A 175 1.08 -0.99 -23.02
CA SER A 175 0.48 -2.28 -23.26
C SER A 175 1.04 -2.89 -24.54
N PHE A 176 1.33 -4.16 -24.48
CA PHE A 176 1.54 -5.04 -25.62
C PHE A 176 0.29 -5.90 -25.76
N THR A 177 -0.45 -5.68 -26.85
CA THR A 177 -1.70 -6.41 -27.07
C THR A 177 -1.57 -7.29 -28.29
N ASP A 178 -1.88 -8.55 -28.11
CA ASP A 178 -1.86 -9.54 -29.17
C ASP A 178 -3.22 -9.55 -29.87
N ILE A 179 -3.18 -9.44 -31.20
CA ILE A 179 -4.32 -9.53 -32.12
C ILE A 179 -4.07 -10.69 -33.06
N SER A 180 -4.92 -11.70 -32.99
CA SER A 180 -4.75 -12.95 -33.73
C SER A 180 -5.64 -13.00 -34.95
N VAL A 181 -5.07 -13.46 -36.08
CA VAL A 181 -5.77 -13.74 -37.35
C VAL A 181 -5.41 -15.14 -37.82
N HIS A 182 -6.13 -15.65 -38.83
CA HIS A 182 -5.80 -16.93 -39.45
C HIS A 182 -4.44 -16.85 -40.17
N ALA A 183 -3.63 -17.93 -40.12
CA ALA A 183 -2.27 -17.94 -40.65
C ALA A 183 -2.18 -17.78 -42.18
N ASP A 184 -3.27 -18.04 -42.91
CA ASP A 184 -3.33 -17.88 -44.37
C ASP A 184 -3.62 -16.43 -44.81
N GLU A 185 -3.85 -15.50 -43.87
CA GLU A 185 -4.10 -14.10 -44.19
C GLU A 185 -2.81 -13.41 -44.59
N ASP A 186 -2.92 -12.39 -45.46
CA ASP A 186 -1.78 -11.59 -45.90
C ASP A 186 -1.31 -10.65 -44.77
N PRO A 187 -0.07 -10.79 -44.26
CA PRO A 187 0.45 -9.97 -43.19
C PRO A 187 0.47 -8.46 -43.49
N ASP A 188 0.72 -8.09 -44.75
CA ASP A 188 0.77 -6.68 -45.15
C ASP A 188 -0.62 -6.05 -45.14
N GLU A 189 -1.64 -6.79 -45.59
CA GLU A 189 -3.02 -6.32 -45.55
C GLU A 189 -3.53 -6.24 -44.10
N VAL A 190 -3.24 -7.22 -43.23
CA VAL A 190 -3.57 -7.15 -41.80
C VAL A 190 -2.92 -5.95 -41.14
N THR A 191 -1.63 -5.71 -41.41
CA THR A 191 -0.90 -4.57 -40.87
C THR A 191 -1.52 -3.23 -41.31
N ARG A 192 -1.92 -3.14 -42.58
CA ARG A 192 -2.58 -1.95 -43.13
C ARG A 192 -3.92 -1.66 -42.41
N VAL A 193 -4.75 -2.68 -42.24
CA VAL A 193 -6.05 -2.54 -41.55
C VAL A 193 -5.83 -2.20 -40.06
N LEU A 194 -4.87 -2.84 -39.38
CA LEU A 194 -4.55 -2.51 -38.00
C LEU A 194 -4.06 -1.06 -37.85
N ASN A 195 -3.22 -0.55 -38.75
CA ASN A 195 -2.79 0.84 -38.69
C ASN A 195 -3.96 1.82 -38.82
N MET A 196 -4.93 1.54 -39.70
CA MET A 196 -6.17 2.35 -39.79
C MET A 196 -6.98 2.32 -38.48
N VAL A 197 -7.09 1.15 -37.86
CA VAL A 197 -7.76 1.02 -36.56
C VAL A 197 -7.01 1.81 -35.47
N LEU A 198 -5.67 1.83 -35.50
CA LEU A 198 -4.87 2.54 -34.51
C LEU A 198 -4.95 4.06 -34.69
N ASP A 199 -5.08 4.55 -35.93
CA ASP A 199 -5.30 5.97 -36.21
C ASP A 199 -6.68 6.39 -35.66
N GLU A 200 -7.74 5.64 -35.94
CA GLU A 200 -9.08 5.88 -35.44
C GLU A 200 -9.13 5.78 -33.89
N LEU A 201 -8.44 4.82 -33.31
CA LEU A 201 -8.32 4.66 -31.86
C LEU A 201 -7.66 5.90 -31.21
N ALA A 202 -6.58 6.42 -31.81
CA ALA A 202 -5.91 7.61 -31.31
C ALA A 202 -6.80 8.87 -31.38
N GLU A 203 -7.62 8.99 -32.42
CA GLU A 203 -8.61 10.07 -32.54
C GLU A 203 -9.78 9.93 -31.56
N ALA A 204 -10.21 8.70 -31.27
CA ALA A 204 -11.30 8.42 -30.33
C ALA A 204 -10.90 8.59 -28.84
N TYR A 205 -9.62 8.42 -28.51
CA TYR A 205 -9.10 8.47 -27.13
C TYR A 205 -7.92 9.44 -26.96
N PRO A 206 -8.04 10.72 -27.37
CA PRO A 206 -6.93 11.68 -27.36
C PRO A 206 -6.40 11.99 -25.96
N ASP A 207 -7.26 11.94 -24.93
CA ASP A 207 -6.90 12.21 -23.54
C ASP A 207 -6.25 11.00 -22.86
N SER A 208 -6.41 9.80 -23.42
CA SER A 208 -5.92 8.54 -22.84
C SER A 208 -4.65 8.04 -23.51
N ILE A 209 -4.44 8.30 -24.78
CA ILE A 209 -3.30 7.84 -25.57
C ILE A 209 -2.24 8.94 -25.62
N LEU A 210 -1.05 8.64 -25.11
CA LEU A 210 0.06 9.59 -24.98
C LEU A 210 0.98 9.62 -26.20
N GLU A 211 1.09 8.52 -26.93
CA GLU A 211 1.90 8.38 -28.12
C GLU A 211 1.13 7.58 -29.17
N GLN A 212 1.35 7.89 -30.45
CA GLN A 212 0.72 7.15 -31.55
C GLN A 212 0.93 5.64 -31.38
N PRO A 213 -0.12 4.82 -31.31
CA PRO A 213 -0.02 3.38 -31.23
C PRO A 213 0.68 2.79 -32.45
N LYS A 214 1.33 1.65 -32.31
CA LYS A 214 2.15 1.04 -33.37
C LYS A 214 1.89 -0.45 -33.49
N VAL A 215 1.76 -0.95 -34.71
CA VAL A 215 1.85 -2.37 -35.02
C VAL A 215 3.33 -2.74 -35.05
N LEU A 216 3.77 -3.64 -34.15
CA LEU A 216 5.17 -4.10 -34.09
C LEU A 216 5.46 -5.19 -35.13
N GLY A 217 4.41 -5.77 -35.71
CA GLY A 217 4.51 -6.85 -36.69
C GLY A 217 4.02 -8.20 -36.15
N VAL A 218 4.34 -9.25 -36.88
CA VAL A 218 4.00 -10.63 -36.51
C VAL A 218 4.91 -11.08 -35.36
N GLY A 219 4.31 -11.39 -34.20
CA GLY A 219 5.00 -11.87 -33.04
C GLY A 219 5.15 -13.40 -33.00
N ASP A 220 4.11 -14.13 -33.48
CA ASP A 220 4.10 -15.60 -33.48
C ASP A 220 3.18 -16.14 -34.58
N ILE A 221 3.51 -17.35 -35.09
CA ILE A 221 2.69 -18.13 -36.02
C ILE A 221 2.64 -19.55 -35.51
N THR A 222 1.52 -19.93 -34.87
CA THR A 222 1.36 -21.26 -34.26
C THR A 222 -0.06 -21.76 -34.44
N GLY A 223 -0.21 -23.08 -34.77
CA GLY A 223 -1.51 -23.74 -34.80
C GLY A 223 -2.51 -23.21 -35.82
N GLY A 224 -2.02 -22.62 -36.93
CA GLY A 224 -2.90 -22.01 -37.94
C GLY A 224 -3.35 -20.60 -37.61
N THR A 225 -2.74 -19.99 -36.61
CA THR A 225 -2.99 -18.61 -36.17
C THR A 225 -1.72 -17.76 -36.29
N MET A 226 -1.85 -16.56 -36.82
CA MET A 226 -0.80 -15.54 -36.86
C MET A 226 -1.16 -14.41 -35.91
N THR A 227 -0.26 -14.08 -35.01
CA THR A 227 -0.50 -13.09 -33.94
C THR A 227 0.32 -11.83 -34.19
N PHE A 228 -0.36 -10.70 -34.30
CA PHE A 228 0.25 -9.38 -34.41
C PHE A 228 0.35 -8.75 -33.04
N GLN A 229 1.50 -8.16 -32.75
CA GLN A 229 1.70 -7.43 -31.50
C GLN A 229 1.52 -5.94 -31.73
N VAL A 230 0.66 -5.32 -30.96
CA VAL A 230 0.37 -3.88 -30.97
C VAL A 230 0.88 -3.26 -29.69
N TRP A 231 1.65 -2.20 -29.82
CA TRP A 231 2.13 -1.40 -28.71
C TRP A 231 1.30 -0.13 -28.57
N THR A 232 0.88 0.16 -27.33
CA THR A 232 0.19 1.39 -26.97
C THR A 232 0.79 1.99 -25.71
N LYS A 233 0.84 3.33 -25.62
CA LYS A 233 1.25 4.07 -24.42
C LYS A 233 0.11 5.00 -23.99
N CYS A 234 -0.37 4.79 -22.78
CA CYS A 234 -1.55 5.42 -22.26
C CYS A 234 -1.28 6.15 -20.95
N VAL A 235 -2.16 7.07 -20.58
CA VAL A 235 -2.26 7.59 -19.23
C VAL A 235 -2.51 6.40 -18.27
N ALA A 236 -1.81 6.38 -17.17
CA ALA A 236 -1.94 5.30 -16.19
C ALA A 236 -3.41 5.13 -15.73
N GLY A 237 -3.87 3.88 -15.71
CA GLY A 237 -5.25 3.53 -15.37
C GLY A 237 -6.20 3.42 -16.57
N THR A 238 -5.93 4.08 -17.72
CA THR A 238 -6.80 4.04 -18.91
C THR A 238 -6.48 2.90 -19.88
N GLN A 239 -5.32 2.24 -19.73
CA GLN A 239 -4.84 1.21 -20.66
C GLN A 239 -5.82 0.06 -20.89
N PHE A 240 -6.56 -0.34 -19.86
CA PHE A 240 -7.52 -1.44 -19.97
C PHE A 240 -8.74 -1.10 -20.82
N GLU A 241 -9.18 0.16 -20.80
CA GLU A 241 -10.25 0.65 -21.62
C GLU A 241 -9.81 0.73 -23.10
N VAL A 242 -8.64 1.33 -23.32
CA VAL A 242 -8.04 1.47 -24.67
C VAL A 242 -7.82 0.09 -25.32
N ILE A 243 -7.31 -0.91 -24.56
CA ILE A 243 -7.14 -2.28 -25.07
C ILE A 243 -8.46 -2.90 -25.49
N ARG A 244 -9.51 -2.75 -24.68
CA ARG A 244 -10.83 -3.29 -25.02
C ARG A 244 -11.43 -2.64 -26.26
N ALA A 245 -11.33 -1.31 -26.34
CA ALA A 245 -11.78 -0.56 -27.51
C ALA A 245 -11.01 -0.97 -28.78
N MET A 246 -9.69 -1.06 -28.71
CA MET A 246 -8.84 -1.50 -29.82
C MET A 246 -9.24 -2.89 -30.32
N ARG A 247 -9.46 -3.87 -29.43
CA ARG A 247 -9.90 -5.22 -29.82
C ARG A 247 -11.26 -5.22 -30.50
N GLN A 248 -12.18 -4.39 -30.02
CA GLN A 248 -13.51 -4.25 -30.62
C GLN A 248 -13.43 -3.61 -32.02
N MET A 249 -12.67 -2.52 -32.18
CA MET A 249 -12.46 -1.86 -33.45
C MET A 249 -11.76 -2.76 -34.45
N ALA A 250 -10.69 -3.45 -34.02
CA ALA A 250 -9.98 -4.42 -34.86
C ALA A 250 -10.90 -5.53 -35.37
N LYS A 251 -11.76 -6.09 -34.50
CA LYS A 251 -12.75 -7.09 -34.90
C LYS A 251 -13.72 -6.58 -35.98
N THR A 252 -14.19 -5.35 -35.86
CA THR A 252 -15.10 -4.73 -36.84
C THR A 252 -14.39 -4.50 -38.15
N ALA A 253 -13.21 -3.88 -38.14
CA ALA A 253 -12.41 -3.61 -39.32
C ALA A 253 -12.00 -4.87 -40.08
N PHE A 254 -11.65 -5.94 -39.36
CA PHE A 254 -11.35 -7.25 -39.97
C PHE A 254 -12.58 -7.86 -40.69
N ALA A 255 -13.77 -7.73 -40.10
CA ALA A 255 -15.00 -8.20 -40.74
C ALA A 255 -15.29 -7.45 -42.04
N GLU A 256 -15.07 -6.14 -42.07
CA GLU A 256 -15.24 -5.30 -43.26
C GLU A 256 -14.19 -5.63 -44.33
N ALA A 257 -12.93 -5.83 -43.94
CA ALA A 257 -11.83 -6.22 -44.82
C ALA A 257 -11.87 -7.70 -45.25
N ARG A 258 -12.81 -8.51 -44.70
CA ARG A 258 -12.92 -9.96 -44.91
C ARG A 258 -11.70 -10.74 -44.43
N ILE A 259 -10.99 -10.22 -43.45
CA ILE A 259 -9.88 -10.90 -42.76
C ILE A 259 -10.48 -11.85 -41.70
N ARG A 260 -10.03 -13.07 -41.69
CA ARG A 260 -10.48 -14.08 -40.71
C ARG A 260 -9.75 -13.89 -39.39
N GLY A 261 -10.38 -13.20 -38.44
CA GLY A 261 -9.87 -13.08 -37.06
C GLY A 261 -9.93 -14.42 -36.32
N ALA A 262 -8.92 -14.68 -35.49
CA ALA A 262 -8.84 -15.85 -34.60
C ALA A 262 -9.01 -15.37 -33.14
N PHE A 263 -10.20 -14.82 -32.81
CA PHE A 263 -10.52 -14.24 -31.49
C PHE A 263 -11.05 -15.28 -30.52
#